data_4952c4ccbdc78503fc668098c2aa4aae
#
_entry.id   4952c4ccbdc78503fc668098c2aa4aae
#
_cell.length_a   1.000
_cell.length_b   1.000
_cell.length_c   1.000
_cell.angle_alpha   90.00
_cell.angle_beta   90.00
_cell.angle_gamma   90.00
#
_symmetry.space_group_name_H-M   'P 1'
#
loop_
_entity.id
_entity.type
_entity.pdbx_description
1 polymer ?
#
loop_
_entity_poly.entity_id
_entity_poly.type
_entity_poly.pdbx_seq_one_letter_code
_entity_poly.pdbx_strand_id
1 'polypeptide(L)'
;MINRNNSVLFFFFFNLCLVFALHNASSDNERKPYIVYMGALPAGGSKVSLSAVQDNILSQAIGDERIAIQSKIHSYGRSFNALAAWLLPHEAKILSERKGVVSVFPSIKRKLHTTHSWDFLGMPTTVKRNLPVESDIIVGLIDSGIYIDSPSFNDKGIGPPPAKWKGRCQTGLNFAGCNNKVIGAQAFNLLDTNNQTSSPADFEGHGTHTASTVAGSLHHGASLYGLLNGTARG
;
A
#
# COMPACT_ATOMS: atom_id res chain seq x y z
N MET A 1 34.61 13.19 51.64
CA MET A 1 33.48 12.20 51.74
C MET A 1 32.64 12.32 50.48
N ILE A 2 32.76 11.40 49.54
CA ILE A 2 31.92 11.36 48.35
C ILE A 2 30.56 10.86 48.79
N ASN A 3 29.54 11.68 48.57
CA ASN A 3 28.18 11.41 49.03
C ASN A 3 27.61 10.16 48.33
N ARG A 4 27.35 9.12 49.09
CA ARG A 4 26.93 7.77 48.63
C ARG A 4 25.68 7.83 47.75
N ASN A 5 24.85 8.85 47.91
CA ASN A 5 23.65 9.06 47.06
C ASN A 5 23.99 9.55 45.64
N ASN A 6 25.07 10.32 45.47
CA ASN A 6 25.50 10.76 44.14
C ASN A 6 26.09 9.64 43.27
N SER A 7 26.74 8.65 43.91
CA SER A 7 27.28 7.49 43.20
C SER A 7 26.16 6.57 42.69
N VAL A 8 25.09 6.37 43.47
CA VAL A 8 23.93 5.56 43.04
C VAL A 8 23.19 6.26 41.90
N LEU A 9 23.02 7.58 41.98
CA LEU A 9 22.37 8.36 40.90
C LEU A 9 23.20 8.32 39.59
N PHE A 10 24.51 8.44 39.71
CA PHE A 10 25.43 8.35 38.58
C PHE A 10 25.40 6.97 37.91
N PHE A 11 25.37 5.87 38.69
CA PHE A 11 25.22 4.51 38.19
C PHE A 11 23.87 4.30 37.49
N PHE A 12 22.81 4.88 37.99
CA PHE A 12 21.46 4.79 37.37
C PHE A 12 21.42 5.54 36.03
N PHE A 13 21.96 6.75 35.97
CA PHE A 13 22.04 7.52 34.72
C PHE A 13 22.97 6.87 33.71
N PHE A 14 24.10 6.31 34.13
CA PHE A 14 25.03 5.63 33.24
C PHE A 14 24.41 4.37 32.64
N ASN A 15 23.71 3.54 33.45
CA ASN A 15 22.99 2.37 32.94
C ASN A 15 21.83 2.77 32.02
N LEU A 16 21.08 3.82 32.30
CA LEU A 16 20.01 4.31 31.47
C LEU A 16 20.55 4.80 30.10
N CYS A 17 21.65 5.54 30.09
CA CYS A 17 22.34 5.97 28.87
C CYS A 17 22.88 4.77 28.09
N LEU A 18 23.42 3.75 28.76
CA LEU A 18 23.93 2.54 28.12
C LEU A 18 22.80 1.74 27.46
N VAL A 19 21.66 1.59 28.16
CA VAL A 19 20.47 0.92 27.61
C VAL A 19 19.91 1.70 26.40
N PHE A 20 19.86 3.04 26.47
CA PHE A 20 19.46 3.87 25.34
C PHE A 20 20.44 3.77 24.16
N ALA A 21 21.76 3.76 24.43
CA ALA A 21 22.77 3.60 23.40
C ALA A 21 22.71 2.21 22.72
N LEU A 22 22.50 1.15 23.50
CA LEU A 22 22.33 -0.21 22.99
C LEU A 22 21.04 -0.39 22.19
N HIS A 23 19.96 0.28 22.61
CA HIS A 23 18.68 0.24 21.89
C HIS A 23 18.77 0.94 20.51
N ASN A 24 19.44 2.07 20.44
CA ASN A 24 19.67 2.78 19.18
C ASN A 24 20.65 2.02 18.25
N ALA A 25 21.69 1.39 18.80
CA ALA A 25 22.63 0.59 18.01
C ALA A 25 21.98 -0.68 17.41
N SER A 26 20.97 -1.24 18.06
CA SER A 26 20.26 -2.43 17.57
C SER A 26 19.36 -2.11 16.37
N SER A 27 18.84 -0.89 16.25
CA SER A 27 17.92 -0.51 15.18
C SER A 27 18.59 -0.26 13.83
N ASP A 28 19.89 0.04 13.83
CA ASP A 28 20.67 0.33 12.63
C ASP A 28 21.17 -0.93 11.89
N ASN A 29 21.07 -2.09 12.53
CA ASN A 29 21.50 -3.37 11.96
C ASN A 29 20.34 -4.22 11.39
N GLU A 30 19.13 -3.72 11.38
CA GLU A 30 17.98 -4.42 10.84
C GLU A 30 17.63 -3.90 9.44
N ARG A 31 17.49 -4.82 8.47
CA ARG A 31 17.02 -4.49 7.14
C ARG A 31 15.54 -4.16 7.17
N LYS A 32 15.18 -3.00 6.62
CA LYS A 32 13.78 -2.53 6.49
C LYS A 32 13.41 -2.39 5.02
N PRO A 33 12.14 -2.50 4.65
CA PRO A 33 11.74 -2.30 3.27
C PRO A 33 11.84 -0.82 2.90
N TYR A 34 12.51 -0.53 1.79
CA TYR A 34 12.62 0.80 1.20
C TYR A 34 12.17 0.79 -0.24
N ILE A 35 11.67 1.93 -0.70
CA ILE A 35 11.43 2.23 -2.10
C ILE A 35 12.55 3.13 -2.60
N VAL A 36 13.20 2.71 -3.67
CA VAL A 36 14.24 3.48 -4.38
C VAL A 36 13.62 3.98 -5.68
N TYR A 37 13.29 5.26 -5.72
CA TYR A 37 12.64 5.90 -6.86
C TYR A 37 13.68 6.53 -7.79
N MET A 38 13.64 6.16 -9.06
CA MET A 38 14.60 6.57 -10.09
C MET A 38 13.95 7.43 -11.20
N GLY A 39 12.71 7.90 -10.98
CA GLY A 39 12.03 8.84 -11.87
C GLY A 39 11.22 8.19 -12.98
N ALA A 40 11.16 8.84 -14.13
CA ALA A 40 10.42 8.37 -15.30
C ALA A 40 11.11 7.16 -15.95
N LEU A 41 10.32 6.39 -16.70
CA LEU A 41 10.87 5.30 -17.50
C LEU A 41 11.75 5.87 -18.63
N PRO A 42 12.92 5.26 -18.90
CA PRO A 42 13.72 5.66 -20.04
C PRO A 42 12.99 5.35 -21.36
N ALA A 43 13.05 6.25 -22.30
CA ALA A 43 12.45 6.07 -23.61
C ALA A 43 13.07 4.85 -24.32
N GLY A 44 12.22 3.92 -24.78
CA GLY A 44 12.66 2.73 -25.52
C GLY A 44 13.29 1.61 -24.71
N GLY A 45 13.31 1.69 -23.38
CA GLY A 45 13.87 0.66 -22.50
C GLY A 45 12.97 -0.57 -22.40
N SER A 46 13.53 -1.78 -22.54
CA SER A 46 12.81 -3.02 -22.23
C SER A 46 12.76 -3.24 -20.71
N LYS A 47 11.73 -3.96 -20.21
CA LYS A 47 11.64 -4.30 -18.78
C LYS A 47 12.84 -5.08 -18.26
N VAL A 48 13.42 -5.94 -19.11
CA VAL A 48 14.58 -6.77 -18.74
C VAL A 48 15.82 -5.92 -18.54
N SER A 49 16.08 -4.97 -19.45
CA SER A 49 17.21 -4.04 -19.32
C SER A 49 17.06 -3.13 -18.11
N LEU A 50 15.83 -2.70 -17.79
CA LEU A 50 15.54 -1.86 -16.64
C LEU A 50 15.81 -2.60 -15.31
N SER A 51 15.33 -3.84 -15.18
CA SER A 51 15.61 -4.67 -14.01
C SER A 51 17.09 -4.90 -13.79
N ALA A 52 17.85 -5.16 -14.86
CA ALA A 52 19.30 -5.34 -14.76
C ALA A 52 20.03 -4.09 -14.27
N VAL A 53 19.60 -2.89 -14.70
CA VAL A 53 20.15 -1.62 -14.20
C VAL A 53 19.82 -1.45 -12.71
N GLN A 54 18.59 -1.75 -12.32
CA GLN A 54 18.15 -1.69 -10.92
C GLN A 54 18.97 -2.66 -10.04
N ASP A 55 19.20 -3.88 -10.52
CA ASP A 55 19.99 -4.90 -9.82
C ASP A 55 21.44 -4.48 -9.64
N ASN A 56 22.02 -3.89 -10.67
CA ASN A 56 23.39 -3.36 -10.59
C ASN A 56 23.51 -2.22 -9.56
N ILE A 57 22.58 -1.28 -9.56
CA ILE A 57 22.56 -0.18 -8.57
C ILE A 57 22.45 -0.73 -7.15
N LEU A 58 21.60 -1.73 -6.95
CA LEU A 58 21.39 -2.37 -5.65
C LEU A 58 22.64 -3.14 -5.19
N SER A 59 23.23 -3.96 -6.07
CA SER A 59 24.46 -4.71 -5.80
C SER A 59 25.62 -3.81 -5.38
N GLN A 60 25.79 -2.69 -6.08
CA GLN A 60 26.87 -1.74 -5.77
C GLN A 60 26.64 -1.02 -4.43
N ALA A 61 25.41 -0.84 -3.99
CA ALA A 61 25.11 -0.19 -2.71
C ALA A 61 25.28 -1.16 -1.52
N ILE A 62 24.93 -2.42 -1.73
CA ILE A 62 25.03 -3.48 -0.70
C ILE A 62 26.44 -4.05 -0.63
N GLY A 63 27.18 -4.07 -1.77
CA GLY A 63 28.55 -4.61 -1.85
C GLY A 63 28.64 -6.12 -2.00
N ASP A 64 27.51 -6.84 -2.02
CA ASP A 64 27.42 -8.27 -2.24
C ASP A 64 26.22 -8.58 -3.16
N GLU A 65 26.50 -9.20 -4.30
CA GLU A 65 25.49 -9.48 -5.33
C GLU A 65 24.42 -10.49 -4.85
N ARG A 66 24.82 -11.50 -4.06
CA ARG A 66 23.87 -12.48 -3.52
C ARG A 66 22.92 -11.82 -2.53
N ILE A 67 23.46 -10.99 -1.64
CA ILE A 67 22.63 -10.25 -0.68
C ILE A 67 21.71 -9.28 -1.41
N ALA A 68 22.18 -8.62 -2.46
CA ALA A 68 21.38 -7.72 -3.26
C ALA A 68 20.18 -8.43 -3.92
N ILE A 69 20.41 -9.58 -4.53
CA ILE A 69 19.34 -10.40 -5.14
C ILE A 69 18.31 -10.82 -4.09
N GLN A 70 18.77 -11.29 -2.93
CA GLN A 70 17.89 -11.70 -1.84
C GLN A 70 17.14 -10.53 -1.19
N SER A 71 17.74 -9.35 -1.18
CA SER A 71 17.14 -8.14 -0.63
C SER A 71 16.10 -7.51 -1.53
N LYS A 72 16.14 -7.77 -2.83
CA LYS A 72 15.17 -7.19 -3.77
C LYS A 72 13.79 -7.77 -3.57
N ILE A 73 12.81 -6.89 -3.33
CA ILE A 73 11.39 -7.23 -3.19
C ILE A 73 10.70 -7.15 -4.54
N HIS A 74 10.88 -6.03 -5.27
CA HIS A 74 10.17 -5.79 -6.52
C HIS A 74 10.88 -4.79 -7.42
N SER A 75 10.69 -4.94 -8.74
CA SER A 75 11.11 -3.99 -9.77
C SER A 75 9.90 -3.32 -10.41
N TYR A 76 9.80 -2.00 -10.28
CA TYR A 76 8.79 -1.20 -10.97
C TYR A 76 9.32 -0.73 -12.32
N GLY A 77 8.55 -0.98 -13.38
CA GLY A 77 8.97 -0.67 -14.74
C GLY A 77 7.79 -0.53 -15.72
N ARG A 78 6.61 -0.18 -15.20
CA ARG A 78 5.41 0.08 -16.04
C ARG A 78 5.08 1.56 -16.15
N SER A 79 4.89 2.20 -15.01
CA SER A 79 4.45 3.60 -14.93
C SER A 79 5.59 4.53 -14.50
N PHE A 80 6.56 4.00 -13.77
CA PHE A 80 7.73 4.72 -13.29
C PHE A 80 8.89 3.74 -13.08
N ASN A 81 10.10 4.29 -12.92
CA ASN A 81 11.31 3.53 -12.63
C ASN A 81 11.58 3.53 -11.13
N ALA A 82 11.48 2.39 -10.49
CA ALA A 82 11.83 2.21 -9.08
C ALA A 82 12.08 0.74 -8.75
N LEU A 83 12.67 0.50 -7.60
CA LEU A 83 12.75 -0.83 -6.99
C LEU A 83 12.34 -0.76 -5.51
N ALA A 84 11.84 -1.89 -4.99
CA ALA A 84 11.67 -2.11 -3.57
C ALA A 84 12.71 -3.14 -3.10
N ALA A 85 13.35 -2.88 -1.96
CA ALA A 85 14.34 -3.78 -1.39
C ALA A 85 14.42 -3.68 0.14
N TRP A 86 14.86 -4.76 0.77
CA TRP A 86 15.24 -4.78 2.18
C TRP A 86 16.63 -4.18 2.33
N LEU A 87 16.74 -3.02 2.96
CA LEU A 87 17.99 -2.26 3.10
C LEU A 87 18.32 -1.95 4.56
N LEU A 88 19.60 -1.93 4.86
CA LEU A 88 20.11 -1.29 6.06
C LEU A 88 20.05 0.24 5.89
N PRO A 89 19.94 1.03 6.97
CA PRO A 89 19.89 2.48 6.87
C PRO A 89 21.05 3.11 6.09
N HIS A 90 22.28 2.58 6.26
CA HIS A 90 23.45 3.07 5.53
C HIS A 90 23.41 2.72 4.03
N GLU A 91 22.88 1.55 3.64
CA GLU A 91 22.69 1.17 2.24
C GLU A 91 21.65 2.06 1.55
N ALA A 92 20.55 2.37 2.26
CA ALA A 92 19.55 3.31 1.79
C ALA A 92 20.14 4.72 1.58
N LYS A 93 21.02 5.16 2.48
CA LYS A 93 21.76 6.43 2.35
C LYS A 93 22.67 6.42 1.12
N ILE A 94 23.48 5.37 0.93
CA ILE A 94 24.33 5.22 -0.26
C ILE A 94 23.51 5.31 -1.54
N LEU A 95 22.33 4.65 -1.57
CA LEU A 95 21.42 4.71 -2.72
C LEU A 95 20.85 6.12 -2.94
N SER A 96 20.53 6.86 -1.88
CA SER A 96 19.98 8.21 -2.01
C SER A 96 20.95 9.24 -2.60
N GLU A 97 22.25 8.98 -2.47
CA GLU A 97 23.34 9.84 -2.98
C GLU A 97 23.76 9.45 -4.42
N ARG A 98 23.20 8.38 -4.98
CA ARG A 98 23.59 7.90 -6.31
C ARG A 98 22.98 8.69 -7.45
N LYS A 99 23.80 8.93 -8.46
CA LYS A 99 23.34 9.48 -9.73
C LYS A 99 22.29 8.54 -10.36
N GLY A 100 21.12 9.10 -10.71
CA GLY A 100 20.02 8.36 -11.29
C GLY A 100 18.99 7.88 -10.25
N VAL A 101 19.22 8.08 -8.97
CA VAL A 101 18.23 7.92 -7.91
C VAL A 101 17.67 9.30 -7.56
N VAL A 102 16.36 9.43 -7.60
CA VAL A 102 15.65 10.67 -7.28
C VAL A 102 15.35 10.76 -5.79
N SER A 103 14.92 9.64 -5.19
CA SER A 103 14.66 9.57 -3.76
C SER A 103 14.67 8.13 -3.26
N VAL A 104 15.00 7.97 -1.97
CA VAL A 104 14.90 6.71 -1.23
C VAL A 104 14.10 6.98 0.04
N PHE A 105 13.06 6.20 0.25
CA PHE A 105 12.20 6.37 1.43
C PHE A 105 11.73 5.02 1.96
N PRO A 106 11.51 4.90 3.29
CA PRO A 106 11.02 3.67 3.88
C PRO A 106 9.62 3.33 3.35
N SER A 107 9.41 2.06 3.05
CA SER A 107 8.07 1.53 2.76
C SER A 107 7.31 1.39 4.07
N ILE A 108 6.42 2.32 4.34
CA ILE A 108 5.65 2.38 5.58
C ILE A 108 4.26 1.82 5.32
N LYS A 109 3.86 0.83 6.11
CA LYS A 109 2.47 0.38 6.16
C LYS A 109 1.63 1.48 6.79
N ARG A 110 0.76 2.11 5.98
CA ARG A 110 -0.13 3.15 6.48
C ARG A 110 -1.38 2.52 7.07
N LYS A 111 -1.84 3.07 8.19
CA LYS A 111 -3.16 2.79 8.74
C LYS A 111 -4.16 3.76 8.13
N LEU A 112 -5.36 3.28 8.02
CA LEU A 112 -6.45 3.97 7.38
C LEU A 112 -7.21 4.78 8.42
N HIS A 113 -7.65 5.95 8.01
CA HIS A 113 -8.40 6.86 8.86
C HIS A 113 -9.74 7.12 8.18
N THR A 114 -10.83 6.81 8.85
CA THR A 114 -12.13 7.21 8.38
C THR A 114 -12.89 7.91 9.47
N THR A 115 -13.74 8.84 9.13
CA THR A 115 -15.12 9.06 9.61
C THR A 115 -15.59 10.45 9.22
N HIS A 116 -16.83 10.57 8.73
CA HIS A 116 -17.51 11.84 8.42
C HIS A 116 -16.67 12.83 7.55
N SER A 117 -15.76 12.31 6.74
CA SER A 117 -14.93 13.13 5.85
C SER A 117 -15.75 13.88 4.81
N TRP A 118 -16.90 13.35 4.42
CA TRP A 118 -17.83 14.02 3.52
C TRP A 118 -18.41 15.30 4.11
N ASP A 119 -18.72 15.35 5.41
CA ASP A 119 -19.18 16.57 6.09
C ASP A 119 -18.10 17.64 6.07
N PHE A 120 -16.85 17.23 6.35
CA PHE A 120 -15.68 18.12 6.26
C PHE A 120 -15.46 18.66 4.85
N LEU A 121 -15.68 17.83 3.83
CA LEU A 121 -15.55 18.22 2.43
C LEU A 121 -16.76 19.03 1.88
N GLY A 122 -17.78 19.24 2.69
CA GLY A 122 -19.00 19.93 2.25
C GLY A 122 -19.82 19.13 1.24
N MET A 123 -19.75 17.81 1.29
CA MET A 123 -20.50 16.87 0.44
C MET A 123 -21.63 16.17 1.24
N PRO A 124 -22.66 16.91 1.66
CA PRO A 124 -23.70 16.34 2.49
C PRO A 124 -24.48 15.24 1.74
N THR A 125 -25.18 14.41 2.49
CA THR A 125 -25.99 13.33 1.92
C THR A 125 -27.12 13.79 0.98
N THR A 126 -27.41 15.09 0.97
CA THR A 126 -28.43 15.74 0.12
C THR A 126 -27.88 16.27 -1.19
N VAL A 127 -26.61 16.09 -1.49
CA VAL A 127 -26.01 16.53 -2.77
C VAL A 127 -26.78 15.93 -3.94
N LYS A 128 -27.17 16.79 -4.85
CA LYS A 128 -27.85 16.36 -6.08
C LYS A 128 -26.90 15.59 -6.97
N ARG A 129 -27.20 14.32 -7.23
CA ARG A 129 -26.43 13.45 -8.12
C ARG A 129 -26.74 13.75 -9.58
N ASN A 130 -25.73 13.65 -10.43
CA ASN A 130 -25.88 13.71 -11.87
C ASN A 130 -25.44 12.39 -12.50
N LEU A 131 -26.26 11.37 -12.36
CA LEU A 131 -25.97 10.00 -12.75
C LEU A 131 -25.47 9.84 -14.20
N PRO A 132 -25.99 10.59 -15.22
CA PRO A 132 -25.45 10.49 -16.57
C PRO A 132 -23.97 10.89 -16.71
N VAL A 133 -23.48 11.81 -15.87
CA VAL A 133 -22.08 12.23 -15.87
C VAL A 133 -21.23 11.29 -15.02
N GLU A 134 -21.79 10.76 -13.95
CA GLU A 134 -21.11 9.89 -12.99
C GLU A 134 -20.93 8.45 -13.50
N SER A 135 -21.82 7.98 -14.39
CA SER A 135 -21.92 6.58 -14.77
C SER A 135 -20.77 6.02 -15.61
N ASP A 136 -19.95 6.88 -16.24
CA ASP A 136 -18.84 6.45 -17.10
C ASP A 136 -17.44 6.73 -16.47
N ILE A 137 -17.41 6.95 -15.17
CA ILE A 137 -16.17 7.17 -14.42
C ILE A 137 -15.67 5.83 -13.89
N ILE A 138 -14.40 5.51 -14.22
CA ILE A 138 -13.70 4.35 -13.68
C ILE A 138 -12.82 4.82 -12.53
N VAL A 139 -13.08 4.30 -11.33
CA VAL A 139 -12.28 4.58 -10.13
C VAL A 139 -11.44 3.37 -9.78
N GLY A 140 -10.14 3.56 -9.56
CA GLY A 140 -9.23 2.55 -9.07
C GLY A 140 -8.97 2.74 -7.58
N LEU A 141 -9.08 1.65 -6.81
CA LEU A 141 -8.78 1.61 -5.39
C LEU A 141 -7.60 0.67 -5.15
N ILE A 142 -6.67 1.09 -4.31
CA ILE A 142 -5.54 0.28 -3.84
C ILE A 142 -5.73 0.12 -2.34
N ASP A 143 -6.18 -1.06 -1.95
CA ASP A 143 -6.63 -1.30 -0.58
C ASP A 143 -6.48 -2.79 -0.19
N SER A 144 -7.10 -3.23 0.90
CA SER A 144 -7.02 -4.60 1.43
C SER A 144 -7.77 -5.65 0.59
N GLY A 145 -8.59 -5.24 -0.36
CA GLY A 145 -9.40 -6.11 -1.20
C GLY A 145 -10.85 -5.65 -1.32
N ILE A 146 -11.74 -6.55 -1.75
CA ILE A 146 -13.17 -6.25 -1.85
C ILE A 146 -14.01 -7.49 -1.52
N TYR A 147 -15.08 -7.31 -0.72
CA TYR A 147 -16.12 -8.30 -0.51
C TYR A 147 -17.25 -8.03 -1.51
N ILE A 148 -17.13 -8.65 -2.68
CA ILE A 148 -18.01 -8.37 -3.84
C ILE A 148 -19.47 -8.73 -3.62
N ASP A 149 -19.74 -9.68 -2.72
CA ASP A 149 -21.11 -10.13 -2.39
C ASP A 149 -21.85 -9.14 -1.48
N SER A 150 -21.20 -8.07 -1.05
CA SER A 150 -21.87 -6.99 -0.32
C SER A 150 -22.97 -6.36 -1.18
N PRO A 151 -24.15 -6.06 -0.61
CA PRO A 151 -25.22 -5.33 -1.31
C PRO A 151 -24.77 -4.00 -1.91
N SER A 152 -23.73 -3.38 -1.37
CA SER A 152 -23.10 -2.16 -1.90
C SER A 152 -22.57 -2.34 -3.32
N PHE A 153 -22.23 -3.55 -3.72
CA PHE A 153 -21.67 -3.84 -5.04
C PHE A 153 -22.63 -4.58 -5.97
N ASN A 154 -23.91 -4.56 -5.64
CA ASN A 154 -24.94 -5.10 -6.52
C ASN A 154 -24.95 -4.32 -7.85
N ASP A 155 -24.81 -5.03 -8.96
CA ASP A 155 -24.73 -4.46 -10.30
C ASP A 155 -26.07 -4.46 -11.06
N LYS A 156 -27.18 -4.72 -10.38
CA LYS A 156 -28.52 -4.71 -10.99
C LYS A 156 -28.81 -3.36 -11.64
N GLY A 157 -29.07 -3.37 -12.92
CA GLY A 157 -29.35 -2.17 -13.71
C GLY A 157 -28.09 -1.43 -14.19
N ILE A 158 -26.90 -1.94 -13.90
CA ILE A 158 -25.64 -1.42 -14.43
C ILE A 158 -25.32 -2.17 -15.73
N GLY A 159 -25.01 -1.42 -16.79
CA GLY A 159 -24.61 -1.99 -18.09
C GLY A 159 -23.21 -2.62 -18.04
N PRO A 160 -22.77 -3.21 -19.15
CA PRO A 160 -21.45 -3.83 -19.24
C PRO A 160 -20.33 -2.78 -19.02
N PRO A 161 -19.14 -3.21 -18.66
CA PRO A 161 -17.99 -2.32 -18.51
C PRO A 161 -17.79 -1.46 -19.77
N PRO A 162 -17.41 -0.17 -19.61
CA PRO A 162 -17.25 0.72 -20.75
C PRO A 162 -16.13 0.24 -21.69
N ALA A 163 -16.29 0.46 -23.00
CA ALA A 163 -15.32 -0.01 -24.02
C ALA A 163 -13.88 0.50 -23.81
N LYS A 164 -13.72 1.61 -23.10
CA LYS A 164 -12.41 2.15 -22.69
C LYS A 164 -11.72 1.31 -21.61
N TRP A 165 -12.44 0.45 -20.88
CA TRP A 165 -11.86 -0.43 -19.88
C TRP A 165 -10.97 -1.50 -20.53
N LYS A 166 -9.71 -1.57 -20.10
CA LYS A 166 -8.71 -2.55 -20.60
C LYS A 166 -8.10 -3.35 -19.45
N GLY A 167 -8.70 -3.30 -18.27
CA GLY A 167 -8.25 -4.06 -17.11
C GLY A 167 -8.66 -5.52 -17.18
N ARG A 168 -8.40 -6.21 -16.09
CA ARG A 168 -8.72 -7.64 -15.93
C ARG A 168 -9.36 -7.89 -14.58
N CYS A 169 -10.01 -9.03 -14.46
CA CYS A 169 -10.54 -9.56 -13.22
C CYS A 169 -9.77 -10.85 -12.86
N GLN A 170 -9.04 -10.82 -11.76
CA GLN A 170 -8.42 -11.99 -11.17
C GLN A 170 -9.44 -12.68 -10.29
N THR A 171 -9.53 -14.00 -10.36
CA THR A 171 -10.28 -14.84 -9.41
C THR A 171 -9.34 -15.35 -8.31
N GLY A 172 -9.89 -15.79 -7.20
CA GLY A 172 -9.11 -16.33 -6.09
C GLY A 172 -9.99 -16.86 -4.96
N LEU A 173 -9.38 -17.21 -3.85
CA LEU A 173 -10.09 -17.68 -2.67
C LEU A 173 -11.11 -16.61 -2.21
N ASN A 174 -12.37 -17.01 -2.03
CA ASN A 174 -13.49 -16.14 -1.65
C ASN A 174 -13.75 -14.97 -2.63
N PHE A 175 -13.27 -15.09 -3.87
CA PHE A 175 -13.53 -14.11 -4.93
C PHE A 175 -13.75 -14.83 -6.26
N ALA A 176 -15.00 -15.07 -6.61
CA ALA A 176 -15.38 -15.82 -7.81
C ALA A 176 -15.18 -15.02 -9.11
N GLY A 177 -15.11 -13.70 -9.04
CA GLY A 177 -14.94 -12.83 -10.20
C GLY A 177 -15.57 -11.44 -9.98
N CYS A 178 -15.52 -10.64 -11.03
CA CYS A 178 -16.07 -9.29 -11.07
C CYS A 178 -17.53 -9.30 -11.59
N ASN A 179 -18.16 -8.15 -11.51
CA ASN A 179 -19.50 -7.91 -12.06
C ASN A 179 -19.49 -6.58 -12.86
N ASN A 180 -20.66 -6.09 -13.27
CA ASN A 180 -20.74 -4.86 -14.04
C ASN A 180 -20.43 -3.58 -13.22
N LYS A 181 -20.44 -3.67 -11.90
CA LYS A 181 -20.08 -2.56 -11.00
C LYS A 181 -18.60 -2.61 -10.60
N VAL A 182 -18.14 -3.76 -10.17
CA VAL A 182 -16.73 -4.03 -9.87
C VAL A 182 -16.12 -4.66 -11.12
N ILE A 183 -15.67 -3.83 -12.04
CA ILE A 183 -15.27 -4.26 -13.39
C ILE A 183 -13.85 -4.82 -13.47
N GLY A 184 -13.09 -4.76 -12.38
CA GLY A 184 -11.74 -5.32 -12.32
C GLY A 184 -11.26 -5.47 -10.90
N ALA A 185 -10.44 -6.50 -10.70
CA ALA A 185 -9.78 -6.76 -9.43
C ALA A 185 -8.44 -7.48 -9.67
N GLN A 186 -7.44 -7.14 -8.87
CA GLN A 186 -6.15 -7.81 -8.89
C GLN A 186 -5.50 -7.72 -7.50
N ALA A 187 -5.03 -8.85 -7.02
CA ALA A 187 -4.21 -8.91 -5.81
C ALA A 187 -2.73 -8.72 -6.16
N PHE A 188 -2.03 -7.96 -5.32
CA PHE A 188 -0.60 -7.73 -5.42
C PHE A 188 0.05 -8.14 -4.10
N ASN A 189 0.53 -9.37 -4.02
CA ASN A 189 1.34 -9.82 -2.91
C ASN A 189 2.81 -9.88 -3.34
N LEU A 190 3.57 -8.88 -2.98
CA LEU A 190 4.99 -8.78 -3.34
C LEU A 190 5.88 -9.79 -2.60
N LEU A 191 5.36 -10.39 -1.54
CA LEU A 191 6.08 -11.38 -0.72
C LEU A 191 5.76 -12.82 -1.14
N ASP A 192 4.71 -13.03 -1.90
CA ASP A 192 4.32 -14.34 -2.42
C ASP A 192 4.90 -14.54 -3.84
N THR A 193 6.01 -15.25 -3.90
CA THR A 193 6.70 -15.56 -5.17
C THR A 193 5.90 -16.50 -6.06
N ASN A 194 4.90 -17.19 -5.54
CA ASN A 194 4.17 -18.23 -6.26
C ASN A 194 2.81 -17.79 -6.83
N ASN A 195 2.34 -16.58 -6.54
CA ASN A 195 1.06 -16.01 -7.03
C ASN A 195 -0.20 -16.89 -6.81
N GLN A 196 -0.08 -18.00 -6.09
CA GLN A 196 -1.15 -19.01 -5.98
C GLN A 196 -2.13 -18.74 -4.84
N THR A 197 -1.74 -17.92 -3.87
CA THR A 197 -2.55 -17.65 -2.67
C THR A 197 -3.14 -16.25 -2.63
N SER A 198 -2.71 -15.34 -3.53
CA SER A 198 -3.22 -13.97 -3.52
C SER A 198 -4.60 -13.90 -4.15
N SER A 199 -5.57 -13.43 -3.37
CA SER A 199 -6.95 -13.21 -3.79
C SER A 199 -7.32 -11.74 -3.68
N PRO A 200 -8.15 -11.20 -4.60
CA PRO A 200 -8.74 -9.88 -4.45
C PRO A 200 -9.76 -9.76 -3.33
N ALA A 201 -10.15 -10.88 -2.68
CA ALA A 201 -11.08 -10.85 -1.56
C ALA A 201 -10.55 -10.01 -0.41
N ASP A 202 -11.44 -9.26 0.22
CA ASP A 202 -11.13 -8.47 1.40
C ASP A 202 -11.28 -9.32 2.66
N PHE A 203 -10.19 -9.53 3.39
CA PHE A 203 -10.16 -10.23 4.67
C PHE A 203 -10.04 -9.28 5.87
N GLU A 204 -9.84 -7.97 5.62
CA GLU A 204 -9.71 -6.96 6.65
C GLU A 204 -10.97 -6.08 6.76
N GLY A 205 -11.76 -5.97 5.70
CA GLY A 205 -12.98 -5.17 5.60
C GLY A 205 -12.77 -3.72 5.20
N HIS A 206 -11.52 -3.23 5.17
CA HIS A 206 -11.25 -1.84 4.89
C HIS A 206 -11.45 -1.49 3.42
N GLY A 207 -10.91 -2.28 2.49
CA GLY A 207 -11.08 -2.06 1.06
C GLY A 207 -12.54 -2.10 0.63
N THR A 208 -13.33 -2.97 1.23
CA THR A 208 -14.78 -3.03 1.06
C THR A 208 -15.46 -1.74 1.51
N HIS A 209 -15.06 -1.21 2.67
CA HIS A 209 -15.59 0.04 3.21
C HIS A 209 -15.24 1.24 2.32
N THR A 210 -13.98 1.40 1.93
CA THR A 210 -13.57 2.51 1.05
C THR A 210 -14.21 2.43 -0.33
N ALA A 211 -14.27 1.23 -0.92
CA ALA A 211 -14.95 1.02 -2.20
C ALA A 211 -16.44 1.34 -2.13
N SER A 212 -17.11 0.95 -1.04
CA SER A 212 -18.52 1.28 -0.85
C SER A 212 -18.77 2.78 -0.63
N THR A 213 -17.81 3.47 0.00
CA THR A 213 -17.90 4.94 0.17
C THR A 213 -17.75 5.67 -1.16
N VAL A 214 -16.90 5.17 -2.06
CA VAL A 214 -16.63 5.80 -3.36
C VAL A 214 -17.76 5.55 -4.36
N ALA A 215 -18.26 4.33 -4.40
CA ALA A 215 -19.17 3.89 -5.46
C ALA A 215 -20.18 2.82 -5.00
N GLY A 216 -20.53 2.77 -3.72
CA GLY A 216 -21.54 1.82 -3.21
C GLY A 216 -22.92 2.09 -3.77
N SER A 217 -23.68 1.04 -4.05
CA SER A 217 -25.10 1.15 -4.33
C SER A 217 -25.87 1.53 -3.08
N LEU A 218 -26.93 2.31 -3.26
CA LEU A 218 -27.82 2.67 -2.16
C LEU A 218 -28.41 1.41 -1.52
N HIS A 219 -28.20 1.27 -0.21
CA HIS A 219 -28.77 0.16 0.58
C HIS A 219 -29.41 0.70 1.85
N HIS A 220 -30.70 0.49 1.99
CA HIS A 220 -31.47 0.88 3.18
C HIS A 220 -31.35 -0.20 4.27
N GLY A 221 -31.46 0.22 5.51
CA GLY A 221 -31.43 -0.68 6.66
C GLY A 221 -30.02 -1.20 7.02
N ALA A 222 -28.98 -0.51 6.57
CA ALA A 222 -27.63 -0.80 7.06
C ALA A 222 -27.58 -0.66 8.58
N SER A 223 -27.03 -1.66 9.26
CA SER A 223 -27.00 -1.71 10.73
C SER A 223 -25.68 -2.26 11.22
N LEU A 224 -25.16 -1.66 12.28
CA LEU A 224 -24.03 -2.19 13.04
C LEU A 224 -24.59 -2.81 14.32
N TYR A 225 -24.91 -4.10 14.30
CA TYR A 225 -25.44 -4.86 15.45
C TYR A 225 -26.61 -4.17 16.17
N GLY A 226 -27.42 -3.40 15.44
CA GLY A 226 -28.51 -2.63 16.02
C GLY A 226 -28.10 -1.34 16.76
N LEU A 227 -26.82 -1.09 16.92
CA LEU A 227 -26.29 0.14 17.56
C LEU A 227 -26.42 1.36 16.66
N LEU A 228 -26.22 1.16 15.36
CA LEU A 228 -26.35 2.19 14.35
C LEU A 228 -27.22 1.62 13.22
N ASN A 229 -28.22 2.38 12.83
CA ASN A 229 -29.08 2.06 11.69
C ASN A 229 -29.06 3.24 10.72
N GLY A 230 -29.07 2.93 9.43
CA GLY A 230 -28.99 3.98 8.44
C GLY A 230 -29.12 3.49 7.00
N THR A 231 -28.66 4.32 6.11
CA THR A 231 -28.58 4.04 4.69
C THR A 231 -27.13 4.10 4.26
N ALA A 232 -26.59 2.98 3.76
CA ALA A 232 -25.29 2.96 3.12
C ALA A 232 -25.44 3.46 1.68
N ARG A 233 -24.51 4.30 1.26
CA ARG A 233 -24.42 4.80 -0.11
C ARG A 233 -22.98 5.25 -0.43
N GLY A 234 -22.62 5.22 -1.67
CA GLY A 234 -21.44 5.83 -2.24
C GLY A 234 -21.78 6.91 -3.25
#